data_006bd3dbc5e31cbe1ab9a776e2cca57e
#
_entry.id   006bd3dbc5e31cbe1ab9a776e2cca57e
#
_cell.length_a   1.000
_cell.length_b   1.000
_cell.length_c   1.000
_cell.angle_alpha   90.00
_cell.angle_beta   90.00
_cell.angle_gamma   90.00
#
_symmetry.space_group_name_H-M   'P 1'
#
loop_
_entity.id
_entity.type
_entity.pdbx_description
1 polymer ?
#
loop_
_entity_poly.entity_id
_entity_poly.type
_entity_poly.pdbx_seq_one_letter_code
_entity_poly.pdbx_strand_id
1 'polypeptide(L)'
;MKRASGVLMPVFSLPSKYGIGCFSKEAYKFVDQLKKAGQSYWQILPLGPTGYGDSPYQSFSTYAGNPYFIDLKTLVKEGLLTKKECKEVRCKEQKKIDYEKIYQNRFKILKKAYRRFQKNDKYEKFLEENAFWLEDYCMYMAIKDAHEGKSWSEWEELLKKREKTALEKVKEELEDEIGFYQFQQYEFD
;
A
#
# COMPACT_ATOMS: atom_id res chain seq x y z
N MET A 1 -13.87 -15.81 -31.24
CA MET A 1 -12.93 -15.05 -30.38
C MET A 1 -11.87 -14.42 -31.26
N LYS A 2 -11.56 -13.11 -31.09
CA LYS A 2 -10.37 -12.52 -31.71
C LYS A 2 -9.14 -13.01 -30.96
N ARG A 3 -8.11 -13.44 -31.70
CA ARG A 3 -6.80 -13.72 -31.10
C ARG A 3 -6.19 -12.41 -30.61
N ALA A 4 -5.64 -12.43 -29.41
CA ALA A 4 -4.97 -11.29 -28.80
C ALA A 4 -3.70 -11.77 -28.08
N SER A 5 -2.75 -10.86 -27.93
CA SER A 5 -1.50 -11.11 -27.21
C SER A 5 -1.32 -10.12 -26.06
N GLY A 6 -0.53 -10.48 -25.10
CA GLY A 6 -0.23 -9.64 -23.95
C GLY A 6 1.09 -10.02 -23.30
N VAL A 7 1.49 -9.21 -22.32
CA VAL A 7 2.69 -9.42 -21.53
C VAL A 7 2.29 -9.58 -20.06
N LEU A 8 2.79 -10.64 -19.42
CA LEU A 8 2.75 -10.78 -17.98
C LEU A 8 3.98 -10.06 -17.41
N MET A 9 3.78 -8.99 -16.65
CA MET A 9 4.82 -8.32 -15.91
C MET A 9 4.27 -7.72 -14.62
N PRO A 10 4.77 -8.17 -13.46
CA PRO A 10 4.33 -7.61 -12.17
C PRO A 10 4.66 -6.12 -12.07
N VAL A 11 3.80 -5.34 -11.39
CA VAL A 11 4.02 -3.90 -11.16
C VAL A 11 5.35 -3.67 -10.42
N PHE A 12 5.68 -4.53 -9.46
CA PHE A 12 6.92 -4.42 -8.70
C PHE A 12 8.20 -4.60 -9.54
N SER A 13 8.09 -5.20 -10.74
CA SER A 13 9.22 -5.37 -11.67
C SER A 13 9.48 -4.15 -12.55
N LEU A 14 8.61 -3.13 -12.50
CA LEU A 14 8.86 -1.88 -13.20
C LEU A 14 10.07 -1.13 -12.65
N PRO A 15 10.82 -0.39 -13.49
CA PRO A 15 11.97 0.37 -13.03
C PRO A 15 11.59 1.40 -11.96
N SER A 16 12.34 1.43 -10.87
CA SER A 16 12.14 2.39 -9.78
C SER A 16 13.45 2.78 -9.12
N LYS A 17 13.55 4.03 -8.71
CA LYS A 17 14.68 4.52 -7.91
C LYS A 17 14.55 4.18 -6.41
N TYR A 18 13.41 3.64 -6.01
CA TYR A 18 13.05 3.39 -4.61
C TYR A 18 12.95 1.90 -4.27
N GLY A 19 13.60 1.06 -5.08
CA GLY A 19 13.82 -0.36 -4.81
C GLY A 19 12.71 -1.31 -5.26
N ILE A 20 11.52 -0.79 -5.57
CA ILE A 20 10.38 -1.57 -6.06
C ILE A 20 9.59 -0.75 -7.08
N GLY A 21 9.09 -1.39 -8.13
CA GLY A 21 8.19 -0.77 -9.09
C GLY A 21 6.86 -0.40 -8.44
N CYS A 22 6.22 0.64 -8.97
CA CYS A 22 4.93 1.14 -8.50
C CYS A 22 4.13 1.77 -9.64
N PHE A 23 2.91 2.24 -9.38
CA PHE A 23 2.06 2.94 -10.34
C PHE A 23 2.55 4.38 -10.60
N SER A 24 3.76 4.47 -11.09
CA SER A 24 4.46 5.72 -11.39
C SER A 24 4.44 6.02 -12.90
N LYS A 25 5.10 7.12 -13.29
CA LYS A 25 5.32 7.46 -14.70
C LYS A 25 5.89 6.29 -15.52
N GLU A 26 6.65 5.38 -14.90
CA GLU A 26 7.23 4.22 -15.60
C GLU A 26 6.15 3.18 -15.96
N ALA A 27 5.09 3.06 -15.15
CA ALA A 27 3.94 2.21 -15.49
C ALA A 27 3.21 2.76 -16.73
N TYR A 28 2.94 4.05 -16.79
CA TYR A 28 2.33 4.69 -17.97
C TYR A 28 3.19 4.50 -19.23
N LYS A 29 4.50 4.71 -19.14
CA LYS A 29 5.42 4.46 -20.26
C LYS A 29 5.38 2.99 -20.71
N PHE A 30 5.27 2.06 -19.78
CA PHE A 30 5.17 0.64 -20.11
C PHE A 30 3.89 0.35 -20.90
N VAL A 31 2.75 0.90 -20.48
CA VAL A 31 1.48 0.78 -21.23
C VAL A 31 1.63 1.38 -22.63
N ASP A 32 2.25 2.55 -22.78
CA ASP A 32 2.49 3.16 -24.10
C ASP A 32 3.38 2.28 -24.99
N GLN A 33 4.39 1.62 -24.40
CA GLN A 33 5.26 0.70 -25.13
C GLN A 33 4.50 -0.58 -25.55
N LEU A 34 3.66 -1.14 -24.68
CA LEU A 34 2.80 -2.27 -25.04
C LEU A 34 1.88 -1.96 -26.18
N LYS A 35 1.24 -0.78 -26.16
CA LYS A 35 0.37 -0.30 -27.24
C LYS A 35 1.13 -0.18 -28.56
N LYS A 36 2.34 0.42 -28.55
CA LYS A 36 3.22 0.53 -29.73
C LYS A 36 3.65 -0.83 -30.26
N ALA A 37 3.83 -1.80 -29.39
CA ALA A 37 4.19 -3.19 -29.74
C ALA A 37 2.98 -4.03 -30.18
N GLY A 38 1.79 -3.45 -30.30
CA GLY A 38 0.57 -4.14 -30.71
C GLY A 38 0.02 -5.11 -29.68
N GLN A 39 0.42 -4.98 -28.41
CA GLN A 39 -0.10 -5.82 -27.34
C GLN A 39 -1.47 -5.30 -26.86
N SER A 40 -2.37 -6.22 -26.56
CA SER A 40 -3.73 -5.91 -26.10
C SER A 40 -3.92 -6.00 -24.60
N TYR A 41 -3.02 -6.72 -23.91
CA TYR A 41 -3.15 -7.01 -22.49
C TYR A 41 -1.81 -6.81 -21.75
N TRP A 42 -1.92 -6.24 -20.58
CA TRP A 42 -0.90 -6.30 -19.54
C TRP A 42 -1.46 -7.12 -18.38
N GLN A 43 -0.91 -8.31 -18.16
CA GLN A 43 -1.24 -9.14 -17.01
C GLN A 43 -0.31 -8.78 -15.85
N ILE A 44 -0.90 -8.47 -14.71
CA ILE A 44 -0.20 -8.18 -13.47
C ILE A 44 -0.42 -9.29 -12.44
N LEU A 45 0.35 -9.29 -11.36
CA LEU A 45 0.09 -10.12 -10.19
C LEU A 45 -0.82 -9.38 -9.20
N PRO A 46 -1.41 -10.08 -8.20
CA PRO A 46 -2.23 -9.45 -7.18
C PRO A 46 -1.54 -8.25 -6.53
N LEU A 47 -2.33 -7.22 -6.24
CA LEU A 47 -1.84 -5.92 -5.75
C LEU A 47 -2.06 -5.73 -4.24
N GLY A 48 -2.55 -6.74 -3.54
CA GLY A 48 -2.82 -6.68 -2.11
C GLY A 48 -1.57 -6.57 -1.25
N PRO A 49 -1.71 -6.12 0.00
CA PRO A 49 -0.61 -6.07 0.95
C PRO A 49 -0.08 -7.49 1.22
N THR A 50 1.24 -7.61 1.26
CA THR A 50 1.91 -8.90 1.46
C THR A 50 2.27 -9.12 2.93
N GLY A 51 2.28 -10.39 3.33
CA GLY A 51 2.75 -10.83 4.63
C GLY A 51 4.23 -11.24 4.61
N TYR A 52 4.61 -12.06 5.58
CA TYR A 52 5.94 -12.64 5.66
C TYR A 52 6.23 -13.46 4.38
N GLY A 53 7.40 -13.20 3.78
CA GLY A 53 7.80 -13.85 2.52
C GLY A 53 7.40 -13.09 1.25
N ASP A 54 6.71 -11.95 1.38
CA ASP A 54 6.40 -10.99 0.31
C ASP A 54 5.73 -11.60 -0.95
N SER A 55 5.03 -12.73 -0.76
CA SER A 55 4.29 -13.38 -1.84
C SER A 55 3.03 -12.57 -2.19
N PRO A 56 2.84 -12.17 -3.45
CA PRO A 56 1.63 -11.45 -3.88
C PRO A 56 0.35 -12.30 -3.76
N TYR A 57 0.49 -13.61 -3.59
CA TYR A 57 -0.64 -14.54 -3.42
C TYR A 57 -1.04 -14.76 -1.96
N GLN A 58 -0.35 -14.14 -1.01
CA GLN A 58 -0.62 -14.24 0.42
C GLN A 58 -0.99 -12.88 1.00
N SER A 59 -2.11 -12.32 0.53
CA SER A 59 -2.63 -11.05 1.03
C SER A 59 -3.55 -11.23 2.23
N PHE A 60 -3.54 -10.26 3.13
CA PHE A 60 -4.48 -10.20 4.28
C PHE A 60 -5.87 -9.70 3.87
N SER A 61 -5.99 -9.06 2.71
CA SER A 61 -7.23 -8.45 2.24
C SER A 61 -7.36 -8.62 0.74
N THR A 62 -8.60 -8.82 0.31
CA THR A 62 -8.98 -8.87 -1.10
C THR A 62 -9.11 -7.47 -1.71
N TYR A 63 -9.39 -6.46 -0.88
CA TYR A 63 -9.67 -5.08 -1.31
C TYR A 63 -8.46 -4.15 -1.16
N ALA A 64 -7.69 -4.31 -0.08
CA ALA A 64 -6.61 -3.39 0.23
C ALA A 64 -5.47 -3.44 -0.79
N GLY A 65 -4.95 -2.27 -1.14
CA GLY A 65 -3.76 -2.12 -1.96
C GLY A 65 -2.46 -2.19 -1.16
N ASN A 66 -1.39 -2.64 -1.81
CA ASN A 66 -0.07 -2.73 -1.18
C ASN A 66 0.60 -1.33 -1.14
N PRO A 67 0.92 -0.80 0.03
CA PRO A 67 1.56 0.50 0.19
C PRO A 67 2.92 0.62 -0.52
N TYR A 68 3.54 -0.50 -0.89
CA TYR A 68 4.77 -0.50 -1.67
C TYR A 68 4.59 0.11 -3.07
N PHE A 69 3.37 0.11 -3.61
CA PHE A 69 3.06 0.61 -4.94
C PHE A 69 2.67 2.09 -4.99
N ILE A 70 2.62 2.78 -3.85
CA ILE A 70 2.42 4.22 -3.78
C ILE A 70 3.65 4.93 -4.38
N ASP A 71 3.44 5.86 -5.35
CA ASP A 71 4.55 6.60 -5.96
C ASP A 71 4.99 7.76 -5.07
N LEU A 72 6.18 7.65 -4.49
CA LEU A 72 6.77 8.73 -3.66
C LEU A 72 6.95 10.04 -4.41
N LYS A 73 7.03 10.03 -5.74
CA LYS A 73 7.11 11.27 -6.52
C LYS A 73 5.78 12.00 -6.59
N THR A 74 4.67 11.27 -6.54
CA THR A 74 3.34 11.86 -6.43
C THR A 74 3.21 12.56 -5.09
N LEU A 75 3.58 11.93 -3.99
CA LEU A 75 3.60 12.55 -2.65
C LEU A 75 4.51 13.80 -2.58
N VAL A 76 5.60 13.84 -3.37
CA VAL A 76 6.42 15.07 -3.48
C VAL A 76 5.68 16.19 -4.23
N LYS A 77 4.92 15.87 -5.27
CA LYS A 77 4.13 16.88 -6.03
C LYS A 77 3.00 17.45 -5.17
N GLU A 78 2.41 16.64 -4.32
CA GLU A 78 1.35 17.00 -3.38
C GLU A 78 1.87 17.77 -2.14
N GLY A 79 3.19 17.90 -2.01
CA GLY A 79 3.81 18.60 -0.88
C GLY A 79 3.91 17.77 0.39
N LEU A 80 3.50 16.51 0.36
CA LEU A 80 3.54 15.59 1.51
C LEU A 80 4.95 15.09 1.81
N LEU A 81 5.83 15.05 0.79
CA LEU A 81 7.24 14.70 0.92
C LEU A 81 8.14 15.71 0.24
N THR A 82 9.40 15.75 0.66
CA THR A 82 10.46 16.51 -0.01
C THR A 82 11.33 15.58 -0.88
N LYS A 83 11.94 16.16 -1.92
CA LYS A 83 12.94 15.43 -2.73
C LYS A 83 14.13 14.93 -1.90
N LYS A 84 14.47 15.63 -0.81
CA LYS A 84 15.57 15.24 0.10
C LYS A 84 15.20 13.97 0.85
N GLU A 85 14.02 13.88 1.43
CA GLU A 85 13.53 12.69 2.13
C GLU A 85 13.45 11.47 1.21
N CYS A 86 12.97 11.66 -0.02
CA CYS A 86 12.95 10.57 -1.00
C CYS A 86 14.35 10.09 -1.41
N LYS A 87 15.40 10.94 -1.31
CA LYS A 87 16.78 10.50 -1.55
C LYS A 87 17.29 9.55 -0.45
N GLU A 88 16.84 9.71 0.78
CA GLU A 88 17.24 8.88 1.93
C GLU A 88 16.80 7.40 1.73
N VAL A 89 15.67 7.19 1.09
CA VAL A 89 15.10 5.84 0.81
C VAL A 89 15.44 5.31 -0.59
N ARG A 90 16.37 5.96 -1.29
CA ARG A 90 16.78 5.55 -2.63
C ARG A 90 17.59 4.26 -2.59
N CYS A 91 17.22 3.31 -3.44
CA CYS A 91 17.98 2.08 -3.64
C CYS A 91 18.96 2.22 -4.81
N LYS A 92 20.20 1.79 -4.59
CA LYS A 92 21.22 1.72 -5.64
C LYS A 92 21.05 0.48 -6.50
N GLU A 93 20.77 -0.65 -5.87
CA GLU A 93 20.50 -1.92 -6.54
C GLU A 93 19.11 -1.89 -7.18
N GLN A 94 19.01 -2.27 -8.45
CA GLN A 94 17.78 -2.28 -9.22
C GLN A 94 17.48 -3.65 -9.88
N LYS A 95 18.38 -4.62 -9.74
CA LYS A 95 18.20 -5.96 -10.30
C LYS A 95 17.43 -6.90 -9.41
N LYS A 96 17.45 -6.65 -8.10
CA LYS A 96 16.74 -7.42 -7.09
C LYS A 96 16.00 -6.49 -6.14
N ILE A 97 14.84 -6.91 -5.69
CA ILE A 97 14.06 -6.23 -4.66
C ILE A 97 14.59 -6.71 -3.31
N ASP A 98 15.01 -5.78 -2.48
CA ASP A 98 15.36 -6.00 -1.08
C ASP A 98 14.14 -5.63 -0.23
N TYR A 99 13.26 -6.60 0.01
CA TYR A 99 11.99 -6.38 0.70
C TYR A 99 12.19 -5.93 2.14
N GLU A 100 13.18 -6.44 2.85
CA GLU A 100 13.49 -6.01 4.22
C GLU A 100 13.79 -4.50 4.25
N LYS A 101 14.66 -4.04 3.36
CA LYS A 101 15.00 -2.62 3.25
C LYS A 101 13.82 -1.77 2.81
N ILE A 102 12.96 -2.28 1.92
CA ILE A 102 11.76 -1.58 1.52
C ILE A 102 10.80 -1.47 2.69
N TYR A 103 10.54 -2.54 3.42
CA TYR A 103 9.71 -2.55 4.61
C TYR A 103 10.17 -1.50 5.61
N GLN A 104 11.45 -1.54 6.00
CA GLN A 104 12.02 -0.59 6.96
C GLN A 104 11.92 0.87 6.52
N ASN A 105 12.08 1.16 5.23
CA ASN A 105 12.12 2.51 4.71
C ASN A 105 10.75 3.03 4.26
N ARG A 106 9.91 2.18 3.66
CA ARG A 106 8.64 2.59 3.06
C ARG A 106 7.67 3.12 4.11
N PHE A 107 7.45 2.37 5.18
CA PHE A 107 6.53 2.81 6.23
C PHE A 107 7.03 4.06 6.96
N LYS A 108 8.34 4.20 7.19
CA LYS A 108 8.91 5.41 7.77
C LYS A 108 8.65 6.66 6.93
N ILE A 109 8.83 6.57 5.61
CA ILE A 109 8.62 7.72 4.73
C ILE A 109 7.13 8.02 4.53
N LEU A 110 6.27 7.00 4.44
CA LEU A 110 4.82 7.19 4.38
C LEU A 110 4.28 7.81 5.68
N LYS A 111 4.82 7.45 6.86
CA LYS A 111 4.46 8.10 8.12
C LYS A 111 4.85 9.58 8.15
N LYS A 112 5.96 9.98 7.51
CA LYS A 112 6.30 11.41 7.32
C LYS A 112 5.29 12.12 6.42
N ALA A 113 4.84 11.49 5.35
CA ALA A 113 3.80 12.03 4.47
C ALA A 113 2.47 12.19 5.20
N TYR A 114 2.04 11.17 5.92
CA TYR A 114 0.81 11.16 6.71
C TYR A 114 0.75 12.33 7.72
N ARG A 115 1.84 12.61 8.42
CA ARG A 115 1.91 13.73 9.38
C ARG A 115 1.72 15.11 8.75
N ARG A 116 1.85 15.23 7.42
CA ARG A 116 1.63 16.47 6.66
C ARG A 116 0.32 16.45 5.90
N PHE A 117 -0.29 15.28 5.82
CA PHE A 117 -1.56 15.10 5.12
C PHE A 117 -2.66 15.85 5.84
N GLN A 118 -3.49 16.57 5.08
CA GLN A 118 -4.68 17.23 5.59
C GLN A 118 -5.89 16.60 4.93
N LYS A 119 -6.82 16.12 5.76
CA LYS A 119 -8.08 15.56 5.30
C LYS A 119 -8.81 16.59 4.44
N ASN A 120 -9.39 16.12 3.33
CA ASN A 120 -10.13 16.94 2.39
C ASN A 120 -11.35 16.16 1.88
N ASP A 121 -12.24 16.83 1.13
CA ASP A 121 -13.50 16.24 0.66
C ASP A 121 -13.31 14.96 -0.17
N LYS A 122 -12.19 14.83 -0.91
CA LYS A 122 -11.88 13.62 -1.67
C LYS A 122 -11.54 12.45 -0.76
N TYR A 123 -10.79 12.75 0.30
CA TYR A 123 -10.45 11.74 1.30
C TYR A 123 -11.69 11.27 2.06
N GLU A 124 -12.56 12.19 2.51
CA GLU A 124 -13.80 11.82 3.18
C GLU A 124 -14.70 10.99 2.27
N LYS A 125 -14.85 11.40 1.01
CA LYS A 125 -15.58 10.62 0.01
C LYS A 125 -14.98 9.21 -0.19
N PHE A 126 -13.66 9.09 -0.27
CA PHE A 126 -12.99 7.79 -0.36
C PHE A 126 -13.32 6.90 0.86
N LEU A 127 -13.31 7.46 2.07
CA LEU A 127 -13.68 6.72 3.28
C LEU A 127 -15.12 6.23 3.22
N GLU A 128 -16.07 7.08 2.80
CA GLU A 128 -17.47 6.72 2.65
C GLU A 128 -17.69 5.61 1.60
N GLU A 129 -17.10 5.74 0.42
CA GLU A 129 -17.24 4.78 -0.68
C GLU A 129 -16.62 3.41 -0.34
N ASN A 130 -15.63 3.36 0.54
CA ASN A 130 -14.90 2.16 0.92
C ASN A 130 -15.24 1.66 2.33
N ALA A 131 -16.19 2.27 3.05
CA ALA A 131 -16.50 1.97 4.44
C ALA A 131 -16.78 0.48 4.71
N PHE A 132 -17.35 -0.25 3.73
CA PHE A 132 -17.72 -1.67 3.86
C PHE A 132 -16.55 -2.63 4.09
N TRP A 133 -15.29 -2.19 3.85
CA TRP A 133 -14.09 -3.00 4.07
C TRP A 133 -12.97 -2.25 4.78
N LEU A 134 -12.85 -0.95 4.53
CA LEU A 134 -11.68 -0.14 4.90
C LEU A 134 -11.55 0.02 6.41
N GLU A 135 -12.64 0.25 7.11
CA GLU A 135 -12.61 0.44 8.57
C GLU A 135 -12.10 -0.81 9.27
N ASP A 136 -12.64 -1.97 8.92
CA ASP A 136 -12.23 -3.26 9.48
C ASP A 136 -10.77 -3.60 9.16
N TYR A 137 -10.34 -3.32 7.92
CA TYR A 137 -8.96 -3.54 7.50
C TYR A 137 -7.98 -2.66 8.28
N CYS A 138 -8.26 -1.36 8.38
CA CYS A 138 -7.36 -0.42 9.06
C CYS A 138 -7.29 -0.71 10.55
N MET A 139 -8.40 -1.02 11.19
CA MET A 139 -8.44 -1.44 12.59
C MET A 139 -7.67 -2.73 12.82
N TYR A 140 -7.87 -3.75 11.98
CA TYR A 140 -7.12 -5.01 12.06
C TYR A 140 -5.61 -4.78 11.97
N MET A 141 -5.17 -3.94 11.02
CA MET A 141 -3.75 -3.66 10.84
C MET A 141 -3.15 -2.88 12.01
N ALA A 142 -3.88 -1.90 12.54
CA ALA A 142 -3.45 -1.14 13.71
C ALA A 142 -3.32 -2.04 14.96
N ILE A 143 -4.30 -2.92 15.22
CA ILE A 143 -4.26 -3.90 16.31
C ILE A 143 -3.07 -4.85 16.11
N LYS A 144 -2.87 -5.35 14.90
CA LYS A 144 -1.76 -6.25 14.57
C LYS A 144 -0.40 -5.61 14.85
N ASP A 145 -0.22 -4.35 14.51
CA ASP A 145 1.02 -3.62 14.79
C ASP A 145 1.21 -3.41 16.30
N ALA A 146 0.16 -3.06 17.04
CA ALA A 146 0.18 -2.94 18.49
C ALA A 146 0.53 -4.26 19.19
N HIS A 147 0.23 -5.39 18.56
CA HIS A 147 0.59 -6.74 19.01
C HIS A 147 1.87 -7.28 18.35
N GLU A 148 2.77 -6.41 17.89
CA GLU A 148 4.08 -6.78 17.31
C GLU A 148 3.98 -7.76 16.12
N GLY A 149 2.89 -7.66 15.34
CA GLY A 149 2.63 -8.51 14.18
C GLY A 149 2.10 -9.91 14.47
N LYS A 150 1.79 -10.23 15.75
CA LYS A 150 1.23 -11.54 16.15
C LYS A 150 -0.06 -11.86 15.40
N SER A 151 -0.37 -13.14 15.31
CA SER A 151 -1.63 -13.61 14.75
C SER A 151 -2.82 -13.11 15.60
N TRP A 152 -3.93 -12.79 14.96
CA TRP A 152 -5.17 -12.45 15.68
C TRP A 152 -5.63 -13.52 16.66
N SER A 153 -5.26 -14.77 16.43
CA SER A 153 -5.55 -15.89 17.35
C SER A 153 -4.83 -15.78 18.70
N GLU A 154 -3.81 -14.93 18.80
CA GLU A 154 -3.03 -14.69 20.01
C GLU A 154 -3.44 -13.39 20.73
N TRP A 155 -4.44 -12.65 20.18
CA TRP A 155 -4.95 -11.43 20.80
C TRP A 155 -5.86 -11.75 21.99
N GLU A 156 -6.26 -10.73 22.73
CA GLU A 156 -7.21 -10.85 23.82
C GLU A 156 -8.57 -11.40 23.35
N GLU A 157 -9.22 -12.19 24.19
CA GLU A 157 -10.47 -12.88 23.85
C GLU A 157 -11.57 -11.93 23.36
N LEU A 158 -11.68 -10.74 23.94
CA LEU A 158 -12.68 -9.74 23.53
C LEU A 158 -12.42 -9.20 22.12
N LEU A 159 -11.14 -9.02 21.76
CA LEU A 159 -10.76 -8.60 20.40
C LEU A 159 -10.98 -9.72 19.38
N LYS A 160 -10.63 -10.96 19.73
CA LYS A 160 -10.88 -12.13 18.88
C LYS A 160 -12.36 -12.29 18.56
N LYS A 161 -13.23 -12.06 19.55
CA LYS A 161 -14.68 -12.15 19.42
C LYS A 161 -15.32 -10.89 18.83
N ARG A 162 -14.51 -9.85 18.54
CA ARG A 162 -14.98 -8.56 18.04
C ARG A 162 -16.03 -7.91 18.93
N GLU A 163 -15.86 -8.02 20.25
CA GLU A 163 -16.76 -7.40 21.22
C GLU A 163 -16.77 -5.87 21.02
N LYS A 164 -17.98 -5.31 20.93
CA LYS A 164 -18.18 -3.90 20.56
C LYS A 164 -17.40 -2.94 21.46
N THR A 165 -17.47 -3.13 22.77
CA THR A 165 -16.77 -2.28 23.74
C THR A 165 -15.24 -2.36 23.61
N ALA A 166 -14.69 -3.55 23.28
CA ALA A 166 -13.26 -3.71 23.05
C ALA A 166 -12.81 -3.02 21.76
N LEU A 167 -13.62 -3.12 20.70
CA LEU A 167 -13.33 -2.45 19.43
C LEU A 167 -13.44 -0.93 19.54
N GLU A 168 -14.43 -0.39 20.27
CA GLU A 168 -14.57 1.04 20.52
C GLU A 168 -13.34 1.59 21.27
N LYS A 169 -12.91 0.90 22.32
CA LYS A 169 -11.71 1.26 23.07
C LYS A 169 -10.46 1.28 22.19
N VAL A 170 -10.25 0.24 21.39
CA VAL A 170 -9.12 0.16 20.45
C VAL A 170 -9.18 1.28 19.40
N LYS A 171 -10.38 1.62 18.92
CA LYS A 171 -10.56 2.70 17.96
C LYS A 171 -10.11 4.05 18.52
N GLU A 172 -10.38 4.30 19.80
CA GLU A 172 -9.89 5.51 20.49
C GLU A 172 -8.38 5.45 20.75
N GLU A 173 -7.87 4.32 21.25
CA GLU A 173 -6.44 4.16 21.60
C GLU A 173 -5.51 4.17 20.39
N LEU A 174 -5.96 3.67 19.23
CA LEU A 174 -5.16 3.51 18.01
C LEU A 174 -5.67 4.42 16.86
N GLU A 175 -6.31 5.53 17.17
CA GLU A 175 -6.87 6.44 16.15
C GLU A 175 -5.83 6.90 15.12
N ASP A 176 -4.61 7.26 15.56
CA ASP A 176 -3.52 7.70 14.67
C ASP A 176 -3.04 6.56 13.75
N GLU A 177 -2.90 5.35 14.28
CA GLU A 177 -2.51 4.16 13.54
C GLU A 177 -3.57 3.77 12.51
N ILE A 178 -4.83 3.78 12.90
CA ILE A 178 -5.97 3.52 11.99
C ILE A 178 -5.99 4.57 10.88
N GLY A 179 -5.86 5.85 11.23
CA GLY A 179 -5.78 6.95 10.27
C GLY A 179 -4.58 6.83 9.32
N PHE A 180 -3.46 6.33 9.78
CA PHE A 180 -2.30 6.06 8.93
C PHE A 180 -2.57 4.94 7.90
N TYR A 181 -3.28 3.88 8.27
CA TYR A 181 -3.69 2.85 7.31
C TYR A 181 -4.74 3.35 6.33
N GLN A 182 -5.69 4.17 6.76
CA GLN A 182 -6.65 4.83 5.87
C GLN A 182 -5.94 5.72 4.84
N PHE A 183 -4.99 6.54 5.28
CA PHE A 183 -4.15 7.36 4.41
C PHE A 183 -3.40 6.53 3.37
N GLN A 184 -2.81 5.40 3.77
CA GLN A 184 -2.10 4.53 2.83
C GLN A 184 -3.02 3.99 1.73
N GLN A 185 -4.26 3.62 2.08
CA GLN A 185 -5.22 3.12 1.10
C GLN A 185 -5.73 4.23 0.18
N TYR A 186 -5.93 5.43 0.70
CA TYR A 186 -6.27 6.62 -0.09
C TYR A 186 -5.18 6.99 -1.10
N GLU A 187 -3.92 6.97 -0.70
CA GLU A 187 -2.79 7.28 -1.59
C GLU A 187 -2.49 6.15 -2.59
N PHE A 188 -3.00 4.96 -2.35
CA PHE A 188 -2.89 3.85 -3.30
C PHE A 188 -3.95 3.94 -4.40
N ASP A 189 -5.18 4.43 -4.09
CA ASP A 189 -6.32 4.56 -5.00
C ASP A 189 -6.10 5.67 -6.04
#